data_5fd1d0f58f5c44929976a7f9a3f8d611
#
_entry.id   5fd1d0f58f5c44929976a7f9a3f8d611
#
_cell.length_a   1.000
_cell.length_b   1.000
_cell.length_c   1.000
_cell.angle_alpha   90.00
_cell.angle_beta   90.00
_cell.angle_gamma   90.00
#
_symmetry.space_group_name_H-M   'P 1'
#
loop_
_entity.id
_entity.type
_entity.pdbx_description
1 polymer ?
#
loop_
_entity_poly.entity_id
_entity_poly.type
_entity_poly.pdbx_seq_one_letter_code
_entity_poly.pdbx_strand_id
1 'polypeptide(L)'
;LTLGEPVSPAEEIPSLLDAGGKFFRDPLRQAAEAKPEEVELELRAQVATFIRLLGRKPTHLDSHHHVGRHLPIRDIVFALAEELGIPLRCQDAETRRAASERGLRSPEHFFGESGPEAYWSSERLLSHLATLPDGVSEFMTHPGCFDQDLVYSRYGRQREVELRGLTDPAVSEAVARRRIHLCHFGQLT
;
A
#
# COMPACT_ATOMS: atom_id res chain seq x y z
N LEU A 1 -9.23 1.03 -4.32
CA LEU A 1 -10.24 0.40 -5.21
C LEU A 1 -10.51 -1.09 -4.86
N THR A 2 -10.41 -1.47 -3.59
CA THR A 2 -10.81 -2.81 -3.14
C THR A 2 -11.42 -2.72 -1.75
N LEU A 3 -12.59 -3.33 -1.56
CA LEU A 3 -13.40 -3.22 -0.35
C LEU A 3 -13.86 -1.78 -0.03
N GLY A 4 -14.97 -1.68 0.66
CA GLY A 4 -15.53 -0.40 1.08
C GLY A 4 -16.36 0.29 -0.01
N GLU A 5 -16.82 1.47 0.34
CA GLU A 5 -17.68 2.30 -0.50
C GLU A 5 -16.84 3.31 -1.29
N PRO A 6 -17.27 3.71 -2.49
CA PRO A 6 -16.58 4.71 -3.29
C PRO A 6 -16.76 6.13 -2.72
N VAL A 7 -15.91 7.04 -3.18
CA VAL A 7 -16.04 8.48 -2.96
C VAL A 7 -16.92 9.11 -4.04
N SER A 8 -16.80 8.61 -5.27
CA SER A 8 -17.63 9.06 -6.39
C SER A 8 -19.04 8.50 -6.32
N PRO A 9 -20.03 9.13 -6.95
CA PRO A 9 -21.37 8.57 -7.10
C PRO A 9 -21.34 7.19 -7.78
N ALA A 10 -22.05 6.22 -7.22
CA ALA A 10 -22.00 4.83 -7.70
C ALA A 10 -22.45 4.68 -9.16
N GLU A 11 -23.35 5.52 -9.59
CA GLU A 11 -23.87 5.57 -10.98
C GLU A 11 -22.82 6.04 -12.00
N GLU A 12 -21.77 6.72 -11.56
CA GLU A 12 -20.70 7.22 -12.41
C GLU A 12 -19.53 6.20 -12.57
N ILE A 13 -19.49 5.19 -11.69
CA ILE A 13 -18.41 4.20 -11.65
C ILE A 13 -18.90 2.74 -11.55
N PRO A 14 -19.94 2.35 -12.29
CA PRO A 14 -20.59 1.04 -12.13
C PRO A 14 -19.65 -0.16 -12.38
N SER A 15 -18.60 -0.02 -13.21
CA SER A 15 -17.66 -1.12 -13.48
C SER A 15 -16.74 -1.42 -12.28
N LEU A 16 -16.66 -0.52 -11.32
CA LEU A 16 -15.81 -0.69 -10.13
C LEU A 16 -16.54 -1.35 -8.96
N LEU A 17 -17.86 -1.53 -9.05
CA LEU A 17 -18.71 -1.88 -7.92
C LEU A 17 -19.41 -3.23 -8.10
N ASP A 18 -19.58 -3.93 -7.01
CA ASP A 18 -20.45 -5.09 -6.94
C ASP A 18 -21.94 -4.69 -6.84
N ALA A 19 -22.83 -5.68 -6.81
CA ALA A 19 -24.26 -5.45 -6.69
C ALA A 19 -24.69 -4.74 -5.39
N GLY A 20 -23.82 -4.69 -4.40
CA GLY A 20 -24.02 -3.98 -3.13
C GLY A 20 -23.46 -2.56 -3.14
N GLY A 21 -22.96 -2.05 -4.26
CA GLY A 21 -22.39 -0.72 -4.38
C GLY A 21 -21.01 -0.57 -3.73
N LYS A 22 -20.28 -1.66 -3.54
CA LYS A 22 -18.93 -1.67 -2.94
C LYS A 22 -17.91 -2.16 -3.94
N PHE A 23 -16.66 -1.71 -3.80
CA PHE A 23 -15.57 -2.23 -4.60
C PHE A 23 -15.41 -3.74 -4.44
N PHE A 24 -15.06 -4.42 -5.52
CA PHE A 24 -14.77 -5.86 -5.46
C PHE A 24 -13.62 -6.13 -4.47
N ARG A 25 -13.73 -7.25 -3.74
CA ARG A 25 -12.69 -7.63 -2.79
C ARG A 25 -11.44 -8.17 -3.47
N ASP A 26 -11.61 -8.89 -4.56
CA ASP A 26 -10.53 -9.49 -5.33
C ASP A 26 -9.88 -8.44 -6.24
N PRO A 27 -8.57 -8.13 -6.06
CA PRO A 27 -7.89 -7.12 -6.88
C PRO A 27 -7.78 -7.51 -8.35
N LEU A 28 -7.72 -8.81 -8.68
CA LEU A 28 -7.68 -9.27 -10.07
C LEU A 28 -9.03 -9.03 -10.74
N ARG A 29 -10.12 -9.37 -10.05
CA ARG A 29 -11.46 -9.08 -10.56
C ARG A 29 -11.68 -7.58 -10.68
N GLN A 30 -11.28 -6.80 -9.66
CA GLN A 30 -11.37 -5.34 -9.70
C GLN A 30 -10.68 -4.78 -10.95
N ALA A 31 -9.47 -5.24 -11.24
CA ALA A 31 -8.72 -4.77 -12.41
C ALA A 31 -9.33 -5.25 -13.74
N ALA A 32 -9.88 -6.47 -13.78
CA ALA A 32 -10.48 -7.04 -15.00
C ALA A 32 -11.81 -6.36 -15.39
N GLU A 33 -12.61 -5.97 -14.41
CA GLU A 33 -13.90 -5.30 -14.64
C GLU A 33 -13.77 -3.79 -14.86
N ALA A 34 -12.68 -3.19 -14.38
CA ALA A 34 -12.50 -1.75 -14.29
C ALA A 34 -12.36 -1.07 -15.66
N LYS A 35 -13.17 -0.06 -15.92
CA LYS A 35 -13.00 0.85 -17.04
C LYS A 35 -12.05 1.99 -16.66
N PRO A 36 -11.07 2.32 -17.52
CA PRO A 36 -10.07 3.33 -17.20
C PRO A 36 -10.64 4.69 -16.77
N GLU A 37 -11.67 5.16 -17.46
CA GLU A 37 -12.31 6.44 -17.15
C GLU A 37 -12.98 6.46 -15.77
N GLU A 38 -13.57 5.35 -15.36
CA GLU A 38 -14.20 5.21 -14.04
C GLU A 38 -13.14 5.12 -12.94
N VAL A 39 -12.02 4.41 -13.20
CA VAL A 39 -10.86 4.35 -12.31
C VAL A 39 -10.28 5.74 -12.09
N GLU A 40 -10.06 6.51 -13.16
CA GLU A 40 -9.52 7.85 -13.08
C GLU A 40 -10.42 8.77 -12.27
N LEU A 41 -11.73 8.75 -12.53
CA LEU A 41 -12.71 9.54 -11.80
C LEU A 41 -12.64 9.27 -10.29
N GLU A 42 -12.68 8.01 -9.90
CA GLU A 42 -12.67 7.62 -8.49
C GLU A 42 -11.34 7.93 -7.81
N LEU A 43 -10.20 7.65 -8.43
CA LEU A 43 -8.90 7.92 -7.82
C LEU A 43 -8.66 9.44 -7.65
N ARG A 44 -9.11 10.25 -8.60
CA ARG A 44 -9.07 11.72 -8.46
C ARG A 44 -9.98 12.20 -7.34
N ALA A 45 -11.18 11.63 -7.18
CA ALA A 45 -12.08 11.95 -6.10
C ALA A 45 -11.48 11.58 -4.72
N GLN A 46 -10.79 10.43 -4.62
CA GLN A 46 -10.09 10.03 -3.39
C GLN A 46 -8.96 11.01 -3.05
N VAL A 47 -8.12 11.38 -4.01
CA VAL A 47 -7.03 12.35 -3.80
C VAL A 47 -7.59 13.73 -3.41
N ALA A 48 -8.62 14.21 -4.09
CA ALA A 48 -9.27 15.48 -3.75
C ALA A 48 -9.87 15.47 -2.33
N THR A 49 -10.49 14.36 -1.95
CA THR A 49 -11.04 14.18 -0.59
C THR A 49 -9.93 14.15 0.45
N PHE A 50 -8.81 13.47 0.19
CA PHE A 50 -7.64 13.47 1.07
C PHE A 50 -7.13 14.91 1.28
N ILE A 51 -6.95 15.67 0.20
CA ILE A 51 -6.47 17.07 0.27
C ILE A 51 -7.45 17.94 1.05
N ARG A 52 -8.76 17.81 0.78
CA ARG A 52 -9.81 18.56 1.49
C ARG A 52 -9.82 18.28 2.98
N LEU A 53 -9.66 17.02 3.38
CA LEU A 53 -9.71 16.61 4.79
C LEU A 53 -8.44 16.97 5.57
N LEU A 54 -7.26 16.85 4.93
CA LEU A 54 -5.97 17.02 5.60
C LEU A 54 -5.28 18.35 5.31
N GLY A 55 -5.81 19.17 4.41
CA GLY A 55 -5.26 20.48 4.04
C GLY A 55 -3.89 20.42 3.36
N ARG A 56 -3.47 19.24 2.89
CA ARG A 56 -2.17 19.02 2.24
C ARG A 56 -2.23 17.90 1.21
N LYS A 57 -1.28 17.90 0.27
CA LYS A 57 -1.10 16.78 -0.67
C LYS A 57 -0.67 15.49 0.06
N PRO A 58 -1.00 14.32 -0.46
CA PRO A 58 -0.42 13.06 0.02
C PRO A 58 1.09 13.03 -0.21
N THR A 59 1.82 12.29 0.61
CA THR A 59 3.28 12.12 0.47
C THR A 59 3.64 11.02 -0.51
N HIS A 60 2.72 10.15 -0.83
CA HIS A 60 2.87 9.03 -1.76
C HIS A 60 1.51 8.45 -2.15
N LEU A 61 1.49 7.57 -3.14
CA LEU A 61 0.35 6.72 -3.45
C LEU A 61 0.66 5.26 -3.08
N ASP A 62 -0.33 4.63 -2.48
CA ASP A 62 -0.38 3.21 -2.19
C ASP A 62 -1.77 2.69 -2.51
N SER A 63 -1.88 1.44 -2.92
CA SER A 63 -3.15 0.84 -3.28
C SER A 63 -3.48 -0.37 -2.42
N HIS A 64 -4.66 -0.35 -1.82
CA HIS A 64 -5.17 -1.46 -1.01
C HIS A 64 -5.20 -2.77 -1.82
N HIS A 65 -4.77 -3.87 -1.21
CA HIS A 65 -4.59 -5.18 -1.85
C HIS A 65 -3.71 -5.14 -3.11
N HIS A 66 -2.86 -4.13 -3.21
CA HIS A 66 -1.94 -3.96 -4.34
C HIS A 66 -2.63 -3.90 -5.71
N VAL A 67 -3.89 -3.46 -5.76
CA VAL A 67 -4.66 -3.41 -7.02
C VAL A 67 -4.01 -2.50 -8.07
N GLY A 68 -3.27 -1.49 -7.63
CA GLY A 68 -2.52 -0.56 -8.49
C GLY A 68 -1.32 -1.17 -9.23
N ARG A 69 -1.03 -2.46 -9.07
CA ARG A 69 -0.06 -3.18 -9.92
C ARG A 69 -0.66 -3.74 -11.21
N HIS A 70 -1.98 -3.79 -11.30
CA HIS A 70 -2.70 -4.38 -12.42
C HIS A 70 -3.20 -3.31 -13.40
N LEU A 71 -3.09 -3.59 -14.71
CA LEU A 71 -3.71 -2.75 -15.73
C LEU A 71 -5.25 -2.92 -15.70
N PRO A 72 -6.01 -1.85 -16.01
CA PRO A 72 -5.54 -0.50 -16.39
C PRO A 72 -5.24 0.41 -15.20
N ILE A 73 -5.49 -0.03 -13.96
CA ILE A 73 -5.39 0.78 -12.74
C ILE A 73 -3.97 1.31 -12.54
N ARG A 74 -2.94 0.49 -12.83
CA ARG A 74 -1.53 0.86 -12.71
C ARG A 74 -1.19 2.17 -13.43
N ASP A 75 -1.58 2.26 -14.69
CA ASP A 75 -1.18 3.40 -15.52
C ASP A 75 -1.85 4.69 -15.05
N ILE A 76 -3.05 4.62 -14.49
CA ILE A 76 -3.76 5.75 -13.92
C ILE A 76 -3.12 6.18 -12.58
N VAL A 77 -2.73 5.21 -11.74
CA VAL A 77 -1.99 5.50 -10.49
C VAL A 77 -0.66 6.17 -10.79
N PHE A 78 0.05 5.71 -11.84
CA PHE A 78 1.30 6.32 -12.28
C PHE A 78 1.08 7.76 -12.78
N ALA A 79 0.09 7.99 -13.63
CA ALA A 79 -0.24 9.33 -14.11
C ALA A 79 -0.57 10.29 -12.95
N LEU A 80 -1.32 9.84 -11.95
CA LEU A 80 -1.61 10.64 -10.76
C LEU A 80 -0.35 10.92 -9.91
N ALA A 81 0.54 9.96 -9.77
CA ALA A 81 1.80 10.14 -9.05
C ALA A 81 2.70 11.16 -9.75
N GLU A 82 2.78 11.11 -11.09
CA GLU A 82 3.49 12.10 -11.93
C GLU A 82 2.91 13.50 -11.76
N GLU A 83 1.59 13.65 -11.89
CA GLU A 83 0.90 14.93 -11.76
C GLU A 83 1.10 15.56 -10.37
N LEU A 84 1.06 14.74 -9.33
CA LEU A 84 1.26 15.19 -7.95
C LEU A 84 2.73 15.41 -7.59
N GLY A 85 3.65 14.84 -8.36
CA GLY A 85 5.10 14.90 -8.12
C GLY A 85 5.52 14.08 -6.89
N ILE A 86 4.83 12.98 -6.59
CA ILE A 86 5.04 12.16 -5.39
C ILE A 86 5.44 10.72 -5.73
N PRO A 87 6.19 10.05 -4.84
CA PRO A 87 6.54 8.65 -4.99
C PRO A 87 5.32 7.72 -4.81
N LEU A 88 5.51 6.46 -5.19
CA LEU A 88 4.49 5.44 -5.01
C LEU A 88 5.09 4.12 -4.51
N ARG A 89 4.26 3.28 -3.91
CA ARG A 89 4.61 1.91 -3.57
C ARG A 89 4.62 1.04 -4.82
N CYS A 90 5.73 0.29 -5.01
CA CYS A 90 5.86 -0.75 -6.03
C CYS A 90 6.23 -2.08 -5.36
N GLN A 91 5.30 -3.05 -5.36
CA GLN A 91 5.46 -4.30 -4.63
C GLN A 91 6.38 -5.31 -5.33
N ASP A 92 6.48 -5.25 -6.64
CA ASP A 92 7.24 -6.21 -7.45
C ASP A 92 8.19 -5.51 -8.42
N ALA A 93 9.12 -6.30 -8.97
CA ALA A 93 10.16 -5.79 -9.87
C ALA A 93 9.60 -5.24 -11.18
N GLU A 94 8.50 -5.80 -11.70
CA GLU A 94 7.87 -5.33 -12.93
C GLU A 94 7.28 -3.94 -12.74
N THR A 95 6.49 -3.76 -11.68
CA THR A 95 5.88 -2.46 -11.33
C THR A 95 6.94 -1.41 -11.05
N ARG A 96 8.03 -1.75 -10.33
CA ARG A 96 9.16 -0.82 -10.08
C ARG A 96 9.84 -0.40 -11.38
N ARG A 97 10.12 -1.36 -12.28
CA ARG A 97 10.73 -1.04 -13.57
C ARG A 97 9.85 -0.11 -14.38
N ALA A 98 8.55 -0.42 -14.50
CA ALA A 98 7.61 0.42 -15.23
C ALA A 98 7.49 1.83 -14.62
N ALA A 99 7.52 1.96 -13.30
CA ALA A 99 7.54 3.25 -12.61
C ALA A 99 8.84 4.03 -12.90
N SER A 100 9.99 3.35 -12.84
CA SER A 100 11.31 3.94 -13.12
C SER A 100 11.43 4.44 -14.57
N GLU A 101 10.91 3.69 -15.54
CA GLU A 101 10.87 4.09 -16.96
C GLU A 101 10.07 5.40 -17.18
N ARG A 102 9.15 5.71 -16.28
CA ARG A 102 8.39 6.97 -16.26
C ARG A 102 8.99 8.05 -15.33
N GLY A 103 10.17 7.79 -14.75
CA GLY A 103 10.80 8.72 -13.82
C GLY A 103 10.13 8.82 -12.45
N LEU A 104 9.24 7.88 -12.12
CA LEU A 104 8.57 7.82 -10.83
C LEU A 104 9.47 7.20 -9.76
N ARG A 105 9.43 7.75 -8.56
CA ARG A 105 10.20 7.28 -7.40
C ARG A 105 9.43 6.22 -6.64
N SER A 106 10.12 5.18 -6.22
CA SER A 106 9.61 4.14 -5.33
C SER A 106 10.76 3.55 -4.49
N PRO A 107 10.48 2.88 -3.37
CA PRO A 107 11.50 2.08 -2.69
C PRO A 107 12.09 1.02 -3.62
N GLU A 108 13.40 0.79 -3.50
CA GLU A 108 14.14 -0.18 -4.32
C GLU A 108 13.78 -1.62 -3.93
N HIS A 109 13.45 -1.82 -2.65
CA HIS A 109 13.10 -3.12 -2.10
C HIS A 109 11.77 -3.06 -1.36
N PHE A 110 10.98 -4.10 -1.51
CA PHE A 110 9.70 -4.24 -0.83
C PHE A 110 9.65 -5.57 -0.07
N PHE A 111 9.28 -5.50 1.19
CA PHE A 111 9.16 -6.66 2.07
C PHE A 111 7.80 -6.65 2.77
N GLY A 112 7.23 -7.82 2.92
CA GLY A 112 6.00 -8.04 3.64
C GLY A 112 4.88 -8.57 2.77
N GLU A 113 4.04 -9.35 3.38
CA GLU A 113 2.82 -9.89 2.81
C GLU A 113 1.81 -10.16 3.92
N SER A 114 0.59 -10.44 3.57
CA SER A 114 -0.42 -10.91 4.50
C SER A 114 -0.86 -12.32 4.10
N GLY A 115 -0.76 -13.23 5.05
CA GLY A 115 -1.07 -14.64 4.88
C GLY A 115 -1.79 -15.21 6.11
N PRO A 116 -1.85 -16.55 6.24
CA PRO A 116 -2.45 -17.19 7.41
C PRO A 116 -1.64 -16.93 8.69
N GLU A 117 -0.32 -16.74 8.54
CA GLU A 117 0.59 -16.47 9.67
C GLU A 117 0.99 -14.99 9.70
N ALA A 118 1.40 -14.51 10.88
CA ALA A 118 1.96 -13.17 11.02
C ALA A 118 3.27 -13.06 10.23
N TYR A 119 3.37 -12.08 9.34
CA TYR A 119 4.58 -11.92 8.55
C TYR A 119 5.74 -11.40 9.40
N TRP A 120 5.51 -10.42 10.24
CA TRP A 120 6.55 -9.76 11.04
C TRP A 120 6.53 -10.15 12.52
N SER A 121 7.08 -11.31 12.86
CA SER A 121 7.53 -11.58 14.24
C SER A 121 8.85 -10.86 14.54
N SER A 122 9.23 -10.72 15.82
CA SER A 122 10.55 -10.19 16.24
C SER A 122 11.69 -10.94 15.56
N GLU A 123 11.64 -12.28 15.56
CA GLU A 123 12.64 -13.13 14.94
C GLU A 123 12.79 -12.86 13.45
N ARG A 124 11.66 -12.77 12.73
CA ARG A 124 11.67 -12.51 11.29
C ARG A 124 12.18 -11.13 10.96
N LEU A 125 11.80 -10.10 11.74
CA LEU A 125 12.34 -8.75 11.60
C LEU A 125 13.85 -8.74 11.80
N LEU A 126 14.36 -9.34 12.88
CA LEU A 126 15.79 -9.43 13.15
C LEU A 126 16.56 -10.12 12.03
N SER A 127 16.00 -11.22 11.50
CA SER A 127 16.58 -11.95 10.36
C SER A 127 16.67 -11.08 9.11
N HIS A 128 15.58 -10.37 8.75
CA HIS A 128 15.59 -9.47 7.58
C HIS A 128 16.52 -8.27 7.77
N LEU A 129 16.51 -7.66 8.95
CA LEU A 129 17.44 -6.56 9.26
C LEU A 129 18.90 -7.01 9.17
N ALA A 130 19.20 -8.28 9.48
CA ALA A 130 20.56 -8.81 9.39
C ALA A 130 21.11 -8.86 7.95
N THR A 131 20.25 -8.99 6.96
CA THR A 131 20.60 -9.14 5.53
C THR A 131 19.97 -8.03 4.66
N LEU A 132 19.58 -6.92 5.27
CA LEU A 132 18.95 -5.82 4.54
C LEU A 132 19.89 -5.31 3.44
N PRO A 133 19.44 -5.24 2.19
CA PRO A 133 20.23 -4.70 1.08
C PRO A 133 20.46 -3.19 1.24
N ASP A 134 21.48 -2.69 0.55
CA ASP A 134 21.70 -1.25 0.41
C ASP A 134 20.54 -0.61 -0.36
N GLY A 135 20.33 0.69 -0.14
CA GLY A 135 19.23 1.44 -0.76
C GLY A 135 18.02 1.58 0.15
N VAL A 136 16.89 1.91 -0.44
CA VAL A 136 15.64 2.14 0.30
C VAL A 136 14.78 0.89 0.31
N SER A 137 14.49 0.40 1.51
CA SER A 137 13.65 -0.78 1.75
C SER A 137 12.35 -0.39 2.42
N GLU A 138 11.24 -0.81 1.86
CA GLU A 138 9.92 -0.68 2.46
C GLU A 138 9.49 -1.97 3.15
N PHE A 139 9.02 -1.85 4.38
CA PHE A 139 8.41 -2.94 5.14
C PHE A 139 6.92 -2.69 5.25
N MET A 140 6.11 -3.42 4.49
CA MET A 140 4.67 -3.39 4.63
C MET A 140 4.26 -4.13 5.90
N THR A 141 3.52 -3.47 6.77
CA THR A 141 3.13 -4.00 8.08
C THR A 141 1.64 -3.75 8.35
N HIS A 142 1.06 -4.57 9.21
CA HIS A 142 -0.33 -4.45 9.64
C HIS A 142 -0.45 -4.53 11.18
N PRO A 143 0.32 -3.75 11.95
CA PRO A 143 0.28 -3.82 13.41
C PRO A 143 -1.07 -3.33 13.96
N GLY A 144 -1.53 -3.93 15.04
CA GLY A 144 -2.74 -3.49 15.73
C GLY A 144 -3.19 -4.46 16.79
N CYS A 145 -4.16 -4.05 17.60
CA CYS A 145 -4.86 -4.94 18.51
C CYS A 145 -6.01 -5.63 17.76
N PHE A 146 -6.23 -6.91 18.07
CA PHE A 146 -7.37 -7.63 17.52
C PHE A 146 -8.64 -7.18 18.22
N ASP A 147 -9.66 -6.88 17.42
CA ASP A 147 -11.01 -6.58 17.87
C ASP A 147 -12.00 -7.48 17.14
N GLN A 148 -13.16 -7.72 17.75
CA GLN A 148 -14.22 -8.51 17.13
C GLN A 148 -14.76 -7.88 15.84
N ASP A 149 -14.71 -6.57 15.74
CA ASP A 149 -15.10 -5.85 14.52
C ASP A 149 -14.15 -6.13 13.33
N LEU A 150 -12.99 -6.75 13.57
CA LEU A 150 -12.03 -7.17 12.54
C LEU A 150 -12.24 -8.60 12.02
N VAL A 151 -13.33 -9.29 12.41
CA VAL A 151 -13.60 -10.68 11.98
C VAL A 151 -13.76 -10.82 10.45
N TYR A 152 -14.08 -9.75 9.75
CA TYR A 152 -14.11 -9.71 8.28
C TYR A 152 -12.70 -9.80 7.64
N SER A 153 -11.66 -9.46 8.39
CA SER A 153 -10.28 -9.49 7.93
C SER A 153 -9.68 -10.88 8.10
N ARG A 154 -9.05 -11.40 7.04
CA ARG A 154 -8.26 -12.64 7.14
C ARG A 154 -6.99 -12.46 7.98
N TYR A 155 -6.54 -11.22 8.15
CA TYR A 155 -5.37 -10.85 8.93
C TYR A 155 -5.83 -10.20 10.25
N GLY A 156 -6.23 -11.03 11.20
CA GLY A 156 -6.79 -10.63 12.47
C GLY A 156 -5.73 -10.59 13.59
N ARG A 157 -5.59 -11.69 14.35
CA ARG A 157 -4.64 -11.80 15.47
C ARG A 157 -3.17 -11.69 15.08
N GLN A 158 -2.83 -11.92 13.83
CA GLN A 158 -1.50 -11.68 13.27
C GLN A 158 -1.02 -10.24 13.50
N ARG A 159 -1.95 -9.27 13.53
CA ARG A 159 -1.68 -7.85 13.80
C ARG A 159 -1.01 -7.64 15.16
N GLU A 160 -1.42 -8.42 16.17
CA GLU A 160 -0.82 -8.33 17.51
C GLU A 160 0.60 -8.89 17.55
N VAL A 161 0.89 -9.90 16.74
CA VAL A 161 2.25 -10.43 16.59
C VAL A 161 3.15 -9.39 15.93
N GLU A 162 2.68 -8.77 14.87
CA GLU A 162 3.43 -7.69 14.21
C GLU A 162 3.62 -6.46 15.12
N LEU A 163 2.59 -6.09 15.89
CA LEU A 163 2.72 -5.01 16.86
C LEU A 163 3.82 -5.31 17.88
N ARG A 164 3.83 -6.52 18.45
CA ARG A 164 4.88 -6.96 19.37
C ARG A 164 6.25 -6.97 18.71
N GLY A 165 6.35 -7.49 17.47
CA GLY A 165 7.60 -7.51 16.73
C GLY A 165 8.16 -6.11 16.47
N LEU A 166 7.31 -5.19 16.00
CA LEU A 166 7.72 -3.81 15.70
C LEU A 166 8.04 -2.98 16.94
N THR A 167 7.53 -3.35 18.12
CA THR A 167 7.80 -2.68 19.39
C THR A 167 8.84 -3.42 20.26
N ASP A 168 9.43 -4.50 19.76
CA ASP A 168 10.46 -5.26 20.47
C ASP A 168 11.74 -4.43 20.59
N PRO A 169 12.27 -4.21 21.82
CA PRO A 169 13.53 -3.49 22.03
C PRO A 169 14.70 -4.06 21.22
N ALA A 170 14.77 -5.38 21.04
CA ALA A 170 15.83 -6.02 20.27
C ALA A 170 15.82 -5.60 18.80
N VAL A 171 14.63 -5.34 18.23
CA VAL A 171 14.49 -4.83 16.85
C VAL A 171 15.00 -3.39 16.76
N SER A 172 14.62 -2.52 17.69
CA SER A 172 15.11 -1.14 17.70
C SER A 172 16.64 -1.05 17.93
N GLU A 173 17.20 -1.90 18.78
CA GLU A 173 18.64 -2.01 18.96
C GLU A 173 19.36 -2.52 17.67
N ALA A 174 18.75 -3.46 16.95
CA ALA A 174 19.30 -3.94 15.69
C ALA A 174 19.32 -2.83 14.63
N VAL A 175 18.24 -2.05 14.51
CA VAL A 175 18.17 -0.86 13.63
C VAL A 175 19.31 0.12 13.96
N ALA A 176 19.49 0.47 15.25
CA ALA A 176 20.53 1.41 15.68
C ALA A 176 21.93 0.85 15.44
N ARG A 177 22.20 -0.40 15.82
CA ARG A 177 23.52 -1.04 15.67
C ARG A 177 23.95 -1.15 14.21
N ARG A 178 23.01 -1.37 13.32
CA ARG A 178 23.25 -1.47 11.86
C ARG A 178 23.24 -0.11 11.16
N ARG A 179 23.00 0.97 11.90
CA ARG A 179 22.91 2.35 11.37
C ARG A 179 21.84 2.47 10.27
N ILE A 180 20.72 1.77 10.41
CA ILE A 180 19.60 1.87 9.49
C ILE A 180 18.89 3.18 9.76
N HIS A 181 18.74 4.00 8.72
CA HIS A 181 18.00 5.26 8.81
C HIS A 181 16.51 4.98 8.55
N LEU A 182 15.67 5.24 9.55
CA LEU A 182 14.22 5.18 9.38
C LEU A 182 13.73 6.45 8.71
N CYS A 183 12.99 6.29 7.61
CA CYS A 183 12.43 7.39 6.86
C CYS A 183 10.96 7.11 6.48
N HIS A 184 10.32 8.07 5.87
CA HIS A 184 8.98 7.91 5.30
C HIS A 184 8.96 8.38 3.84
N PHE A 185 7.93 8.02 3.10
CA PHE A 185 7.83 8.31 1.66
C PHE A 185 8.05 9.79 1.28
N GLY A 186 7.65 10.73 2.11
CA GLY A 186 7.88 12.16 1.85
C GLY A 186 9.36 12.58 1.92
N GLN A 187 10.27 11.68 2.31
CA GLN A 187 11.72 11.89 2.34
C GLN A 187 12.45 11.18 1.20
N LEU A 188 11.73 10.46 0.34
CA LEU A 188 12.27 9.88 -0.89
C LEU A 188 12.51 11.01 -1.91
N THR A 189 13.76 11.38 -2.08
CA THR A 189 14.22 12.44 -2.99
C THR A 189 14.75 11.87 -4.29
#